data_a66743b79f45d7c627de689abe4f645d
#
_entry.id   a66743b79f45d7c627de689abe4f645d
#
_cell.length_a   1.000
_cell.length_b   1.000
_cell.length_c   1.000
_cell.angle_alpha   90.00
_cell.angle_beta   90.00
_cell.angle_gamma   90.00
#
_symmetry.space_group_name_H-M   'P 1'
#
loop_
_entity.id
_entity.type
_entity.pdbx_description
1 polymer ?
#
loop_
_entity_poly.entity_id
_entity_poly.type
_entity_poly.pdbx_seq_one_letter_code
_entity_poly.pdbx_strand_id
1 'polypeptide(L)'
;GITEVTQNEKEIYIHVSVQSKNCTCPKCGVASEHKHGTYKRKLQDLPILGRTTYLIVNAYEYQCDNSSCDVTTFVENVDGFLNYYSRMTERCEDFICTLALETSCEGSARICRSMNLKTSGDSIIRLLTKRYVAQPEVPCGSIIGVDDFAFKKRHTYGTIIVDEATHKPVAILDGRDGKTLKEWLSKNKH
;
A
#
# COMPACT_ATOMS: atom_id res chain seq x y z
N GLY A 1 4.07 -13.36 -19.83
CA GLY A 1 3.68 -12.50 -20.97
C GLY A 1 2.17 -12.35 -21.10
N ILE A 2 1.72 -11.40 -21.92
CA ILE A 2 0.29 -11.21 -22.24
C ILE A 2 -0.14 -12.36 -23.15
N THR A 3 -1.25 -13.02 -22.79
CA THR A 3 -1.80 -14.16 -23.54
C THR A 3 -3.05 -13.80 -24.32
N GLU A 4 -3.85 -12.86 -23.81
CA GLU A 4 -5.11 -12.45 -24.41
C GLU A 4 -5.51 -11.07 -23.94
N VAL A 5 -6.22 -10.31 -24.75
CA VAL A 5 -6.87 -9.05 -24.37
C VAL A 5 -8.32 -9.11 -24.81
N THR A 6 -9.24 -9.01 -23.86
CA THR A 6 -10.68 -8.91 -24.12
C THR A 6 -11.21 -7.57 -23.63
N GLN A 7 -12.20 -7.01 -24.31
CA GLN A 7 -12.74 -5.69 -23.97
C GLN A 7 -14.22 -5.58 -24.30
N ASN A 8 -14.88 -4.68 -23.58
CA ASN A 8 -16.21 -4.18 -23.89
C ASN A 8 -16.23 -2.64 -23.82
N GLU A 9 -17.39 -2.02 -23.87
CA GLU A 9 -17.51 -0.55 -23.85
C GLU A 9 -16.95 0.09 -22.57
N LYS A 10 -16.95 -0.61 -21.43
CA LYS A 10 -16.62 -0.06 -20.10
C LYS A 10 -15.35 -0.65 -19.48
N GLU A 11 -14.95 -1.83 -19.91
CA GLU A 11 -13.89 -2.59 -19.24
C GLU A 11 -12.93 -3.25 -20.24
N ILE A 12 -11.66 -3.33 -19.84
CA ILE A 12 -10.59 -4.04 -20.54
C ILE A 12 -10.05 -5.12 -19.59
N TYR A 13 -9.87 -6.32 -20.11
CA TYR A 13 -9.27 -7.44 -19.38
C TYR A 13 -8.02 -7.89 -20.13
N ILE A 14 -6.88 -7.79 -19.46
CA ILE A 14 -5.58 -8.22 -19.99
C ILE A 14 -5.18 -9.49 -19.26
N HIS A 15 -5.14 -10.60 -19.98
CA HIS A 15 -4.73 -11.89 -19.44
C HIS A 15 -3.21 -12.01 -19.50
N VAL A 16 -2.61 -12.31 -18.36
CA VAL A 16 -1.15 -12.42 -18.18
C VAL A 16 -0.83 -13.78 -17.58
N SER A 17 0.12 -14.45 -18.17
CA SER A 17 0.69 -15.69 -17.62
C SER A 17 2.11 -15.43 -17.11
N VAL A 18 2.36 -15.84 -15.89
CA VAL A 18 3.69 -15.86 -15.30
C VAL A 18 4.36 -17.19 -15.70
N GLN A 19 5.63 -17.13 -16.05
CA GLN A 19 6.40 -18.30 -16.53
C GLN A 19 7.62 -18.55 -15.65
N SER A 20 7.47 -18.47 -14.34
CA SER A 20 8.58 -18.79 -13.44
C SER A 20 8.79 -20.29 -13.34
N LYS A 21 10.07 -20.68 -13.27
CA LYS A 21 10.46 -22.08 -13.06
C LYS A 21 10.47 -22.46 -11.58
N ASN A 22 10.81 -21.50 -10.72
CA ASN A 22 10.86 -21.65 -9.27
C ASN A 22 10.30 -20.41 -8.58
N CYS A 23 9.98 -20.56 -7.32
CA CYS A 23 9.53 -19.45 -6.47
C CYS A 23 10.04 -19.65 -5.04
N THR A 24 10.31 -18.55 -4.35
CA THR A 24 10.85 -18.55 -2.99
C THR A 24 9.73 -18.44 -1.97
N CYS A 25 9.73 -19.33 -0.98
CA CYS A 25 8.75 -19.28 0.11
C CYS A 25 8.86 -17.95 0.87
N PRO A 26 7.77 -17.19 1.03
CA PRO A 26 7.80 -15.86 1.65
C PRO A 26 8.13 -15.89 3.14
N LYS A 27 8.03 -17.07 3.79
CA LYS A 27 8.29 -17.21 5.21
C LYS A 27 9.70 -17.69 5.52
N CYS A 28 10.14 -18.78 4.89
CA CYS A 28 11.43 -19.39 5.20
C CYS A 28 12.53 -19.10 4.18
N GLY A 29 12.23 -18.46 3.06
CA GLY A 29 13.21 -18.10 2.05
C GLY A 29 13.73 -19.27 1.19
N VAL A 30 13.22 -20.50 1.38
CA VAL A 30 13.62 -21.66 0.58
C VAL A 30 12.95 -21.60 -0.78
N ALA A 31 13.74 -21.77 -1.85
CA ALA A 31 13.24 -21.85 -3.21
C ALA A 31 12.61 -23.24 -3.46
N SER A 32 11.48 -23.27 -4.14
CA SER A 32 10.79 -24.48 -4.57
C SER A 32 10.52 -24.48 -6.06
N GLU A 33 10.65 -25.63 -6.69
CA GLU A 33 10.25 -25.92 -8.06
C GLU A 33 8.95 -26.74 -8.13
N HIS A 34 8.45 -27.20 -6.98
CA HIS A 34 7.28 -28.06 -6.88
C HIS A 34 5.99 -27.28 -7.03
N LYS A 35 5.48 -27.20 -8.27
CA LYS A 35 4.19 -26.61 -8.58
C LYS A 35 3.06 -27.47 -8.03
N HIS A 36 2.27 -26.92 -7.12
CA HIS A 36 1.12 -27.57 -6.51
C HIS A 36 -0.16 -27.34 -7.31
N GLY A 37 -0.30 -26.13 -7.90
CA GLY A 37 -1.50 -25.76 -8.61
C GLY A 37 -1.35 -24.47 -9.42
N THR A 38 -2.48 -23.98 -9.93
CA THR A 38 -2.59 -22.68 -10.58
C THR A 38 -3.53 -21.79 -9.80
N TYR A 39 -3.18 -20.52 -9.69
CA TYR A 39 -3.95 -19.50 -9.00
C TYR A 39 -4.27 -18.35 -9.95
N LYS A 40 -5.56 -18.01 -10.06
CA LYS A 40 -6.00 -16.92 -10.92
C LYS A 40 -6.33 -15.69 -10.08
N ARG A 41 -5.67 -14.57 -10.35
CA ARG A 41 -5.93 -13.28 -9.67
C ARG A 41 -6.51 -12.28 -10.65
N LYS A 42 -7.52 -11.55 -10.19
CA LYS A 42 -8.04 -10.36 -10.86
C LYS A 42 -7.56 -9.11 -10.11
N LEU A 43 -6.82 -8.26 -10.78
CA LEU A 43 -6.26 -7.02 -10.24
C LEU A 43 -6.77 -5.84 -11.04
N GLN A 44 -7.21 -4.79 -10.36
CA GLN A 44 -7.50 -3.53 -11.01
C GLN A 44 -6.19 -2.82 -11.32
N ASP A 45 -6.11 -2.27 -12.51
CA ASP A 45 -5.00 -1.44 -12.97
C ASP A 45 -5.47 -0.03 -13.33
N LEU A 46 -4.54 0.85 -13.68
CA LEU A 46 -4.86 2.18 -14.18
C LEU A 46 -5.76 2.08 -15.42
N PRO A 47 -6.75 2.96 -15.55
CA PRO A 47 -7.67 2.95 -16.69
C PRO A 47 -6.94 3.15 -18.02
N ILE A 48 -7.35 2.42 -19.04
CA ILE A 48 -6.85 2.57 -20.40
C ILE A 48 -7.98 3.13 -21.27
N LEU A 49 -7.73 4.23 -21.95
CA LEU A 49 -8.71 4.92 -22.81
C LEU A 49 -10.06 5.18 -22.10
N GLY A 50 -10.01 5.58 -20.83
CA GLY A 50 -11.19 5.85 -20.04
C GLY A 50 -12.01 4.62 -19.62
N ARG A 51 -11.48 3.40 -19.78
CA ARG A 51 -12.13 2.16 -19.37
C ARG A 51 -11.46 1.56 -18.14
N THR A 52 -12.27 1.01 -17.23
CA THR A 52 -11.73 0.25 -16.10
C THR A 52 -10.89 -0.92 -16.63
N THR A 53 -9.65 -1.02 -16.19
CA THR A 53 -8.73 -2.05 -16.67
C THR A 53 -8.47 -3.06 -15.57
N TYR A 54 -8.52 -4.33 -15.93
CA TYR A 54 -8.19 -5.46 -15.06
C TYR A 54 -7.11 -6.31 -15.68
N LEU A 55 -6.14 -6.69 -14.86
CA LEU A 55 -5.20 -7.74 -15.17
C LEU A 55 -5.73 -9.06 -14.60
N ILE A 56 -5.82 -10.06 -15.45
CA ILE A 56 -6.16 -11.44 -15.08
C ILE A 56 -4.85 -12.22 -15.10
N VAL A 57 -4.25 -12.38 -13.91
CA VAL A 57 -2.95 -13.02 -13.78
C VAL A 57 -3.14 -14.50 -13.45
N ASN A 58 -2.61 -15.37 -14.29
CA ASN A 58 -2.47 -16.78 -13.99
C ASN A 58 -1.08 -16.98 -13.39
N ALA A 59 -1.03 -17.25 -12.09
CA ALA A 59 0.16 -17.52 -11.30
C ALA A 59 0.18 -18.99 -10.88
N TYR A 60 1.35 -19.48 -10.43
CA TYR A 60 1.46 -20.81 -9.87
C TYR A 60 1.38 -20.79 -8.35
N GLU A 61 0.84 -21.84 -7.78
CA GLU A 61 0.95 -22.19 -6.38
C GLU A 61 2.08 -23.22 -6.24
N TYR A 62 2.99 -22.99 -5.31
CA TYR A 62 4.14 -23.86 -5.03
C TYR A 62 4.01 -24.50 -3.67
N GLN A 63 4.52 -25.70 -3.52
CA GLN A 63 4.70 -26.35 -2.22
C GLN A 63 6.01 -25.89 -1.58
N CYS A 64 6.01 -25.65 -0.29
CA CYS A 64 7.24 -25.33 0.44
C CYS A 64 8.07 -26.61 0.67
N ASP A 65 9.33 -26.57 0.22
CA ASP A 65 10.25 -27.72 0.34
C ASP A 65 10.93 -27.83 1.73
N ASN A 66 10.69 -26.87 2.61
CA ASN A 66 11.20 -26.90 3.98
C ASN A 66 10.19 -27.56 4.91
N SER A 67 10.47 -28.79 5.33
CA SER A 67 9.62 -29.56 6.26
C SER A 67 9.45 -28.93 7.64
N SER A 68 10.34 -28.02 8.02
CA SER A 68 10.28 -27.27 9.30
C SER A 68 9.50 -25.96 9.18
N CYS A 69 8.99 -25.63 7.98
CA CYS A 69 8.17 -24.45 7.75
C CYS A 69 6.70 -24.79 7.93
N ASP A 70 5.96 -23.94 8.63
CA ASP A 70 4.51 -24.09 8.81
C ASP A 70 3.68 -23.61 7.60
N VAL A 71 4.34 -23.06 6.57
CA VAL A 71 3.72 -22.79 5.27
C VAL A 71 3.82 -24.03 4.40
N THR A 72 2.67 -24.62 4.08
CA THR A 72 2.61 -25.81 3.21
C THR A 72 2.65 -25.41 1.74
N THR A 73 1.84 -24.44 1.34
CA THR A 73 1.79 -23.91 -0.03
C THR A 73 1.83 -22.38 -0.03
N PHE A 74 2.33 -21.80 -1.09
CA PHE A 74 2.38 -20.36 -1.30
C PHE A 74 2.23 -20.00 -2.77
N VAL A 75 1.63 -18.83 -3.02
CA VAL A 75 1.41 -18.34 -4.39
C VAL A 75 2.62 -17.54 -4.83
N GLU A 76 2.98 -17.70 -6.09
CA GLU A 76 4.02 -16.92 -6.74
C GLU A 76 3.77 -15.42 -6.61
N ASN A 77 4.81 -14.70 -6.18
CA ASN A 77 4.83 -13.24 -6.18
C ASN A 77 5.63 -12.74 -7.37
N VAL A 78 5.15 -11.68 -7.99
CA VAL A 78 5.85 -11.01 -9.09
C VAL A 78 6.26 -9.64 -8.58
N ASP A 79 7.51 -9.55 -8.12
CA ASP A 79 8.07 -8.35 -7.53
C ASP A 79 7.92 -7.13 -8.45
N GLY A 80 7.57 -5.98 -7.86
CA GLY A 80 7.33 -4.72 -8.56
C GLY A 80 6.04 -4.67 -9.38
N PHE A 81 5.22 -5.73 -9.32
CA PHE A 81 3.98 -5.80 -10.07
C PHE A 81 2.78 -6.27 -9.23
N LEU A 82 3.00 -7.26 -8.36
CA LEU A 82 1.96 -7.91 -7.56
C LEU A 82 2.35 -7.96 -6.09
N ASN A 83 1.70 -7.16 -5.27
CA ASN A 83 1.80 -7.31 -3.82
C ASN A 83 0.91 -8.46 -3.33
N TYR A 84 1.36 -9.17 -2.28
CA TYR A 84 0.55 -10.19 -1.62
C TYR A 84 -0.80 -9.63 -1.20
N TYR A 85 -1.87 -10.37 -1.48
CA TYR A 85 -3.26 -10.03 -1.15
C TYR A 85 -3.78 -8.71 -1.72
N SER A 86 -3.03 -7.99 -2.58
CA SER A 86 -3.55 -6.80 -3.25
C SER A 86 -4.59 -7.15 -4.30
N ARG A 87 -5.58 -6.28 -4.46
CA ARG A 87 -6.59 -6.31 -5.53
C ARG A 87 -6.29 -5.31 -6.64
N MET A 88 -5.17 -4.60 -6.51
CA MET A 88 -4.69 -3.60 -7.47
C MET A 88 -3.24 -3.88 -7.81
N THR A 89 -2.79 -3.40 -8.97
CA THR A 89 -1.38 -3.37 -9.31
C THR A 89 -0.65 -2.34 -8.45
N GLU A 90 0.65 -2.51 -8.24
CA GLU A 90 1.46 -1.59 -7.45
C GLU A 90 1.39 -0.15 -7.99
N ARG A 91 1.52 0.02 -9.31
CA ARG A 91 1.40 1.34 -9.95
C ARG A 91 0.02 1.99 -9.77
N CYS A 92 -1.05 1.19 -9.68
CA CYS A 92 -2.39 1.68 -9.40
C CYS A 92 -2.51 2.15 -7.95
N GLU A 93 -1.95 1.39 -6.99
CA GLU A 93 -1.86 1.80 -5.59
C GLU A 93 -1.03 3.07 -5.43
N ASP A 94 0.11 3.17 -6.13
CA ASP A 94 0.99 4.35 -6.11
C ASP A 94 0.27 5.61 -6.60
N PHE A 95 -0.43 5.51 -7.71
CA PHE A 95 -1.21 6.62 -8.24
C PHE A 95 -2.28 7.10 -7.25
N ILE A 96 -3.04 6.16 -6.67
CA ILE A 96 -4.09 6.48 -5.69
C ILE A 96 -3.50 7.14 -4.44
N CYS A 97 -2.38 6.62 -3.93
CA CYS A 97 -1.71 7.18 -2.76
C CYS A 97 -1.18 8.60 -3.04
N THR A 98 -0.51 8.80 -4.18
CA THR A 98 -0.01 10.13 -4.58
C THR A 98 -1.15 11.14 -4.67
N LEU A 99 -2.26 10.75 -5.33
CA LEU A 99 -3.42 11.61 -5.45
C LEU A 99 -4.05 11.95 -4.07
N ALA A 100 -4.02 11.00 -3.14
CA ALA A 100 -4.57 11.21 -1.79
C ALA A 100 -3.71 12.15 -0.93
N LEU A 101 -2.40 12.19 -1.16
CA LEU A 101 -1.50 13.13 -0.50
C LEU A 101 -1.70 14.57 -1.00
N GLU A 102 -2.05 14.74 -2.27
CA GLU A 102 -2.28 16.06 -2.87
C GLU A 102 -3.70 16.61 -2.62
N THR A 103 -4.66 15.75 -2.26
CA THR A 103 -6.05 16.17 -2.07
C THR A 103 -6.59 15.75 -0.68
N SER A 104 -7.40 14.73 -0.65
CA SER A 104 -7.88 14.01 0.52
C SER A 104 -8.35 12.63 0.07
N CYS A 105 -8.51 11.68 0.98
CA CYS A 105 -8.97 10.34 0.62
C CYS A 105 -10.34 10.35 -0.10
N GLU A 106 -11.27 11.19 0.33
CA GLU A 106 -12.57 11.35 -0.33
C GLU A 106 -12.47 12.12 -1.65
N GLY A 107 -11.61 13.14 -1.72
CA GLY A 107 -11.30 13.88 -2.95
C GLY A 107 -10.72 12.96 -4.01
N SER A 108 -9.71 12.18 -3.64
CA SER A 108 -9.10 11.15 -4.48
C SER A 108 -10.11 10.12 -4.96
N ALA A 109 -10.96 9.61 -4.07
CA ALA A 109 -11.97 8.62 -4.45
C ALA A 109 -12.96 9.17 -5.49
N ARG A 110 -13.32 10.47 -5.41
CA ARG A 110 -14.16 11.12 -6.43
C ARG A 110 -13.43 11.26 -7.77
N ILE A 111 -12.17 11.68 -7.76
CA ILE A 111 -11.34 11.81 -8.96
C ILE A 111 -11.14 10.43 -9.61
N CYS A 112 -10.75 9.42 -8.82
CA CYS A 112 -10.59 8.05 -9.30
C CYS A 112 -11.88 7.55 -9.98
N ARG A 113 -13.03 7.80 -9.38
CA ARG A 113 -14.34 7.41 -9.92
C ARG A 113 -14.65 8.07 -11.26
N SER A 114 -14.32 9.36 -11.41
CA SER A 114 -14.49 10.07 -12.69
C SER A 114 -13.58 9.53 -13.80
N MET A 115 -12.49 8.86 -13.44
CA MET A 115 -11.55 8.20 -14.34
C MET A 115 -11.87 6.71 -14.56
N ASN A 116 -12.98 6.20 -14.04
CA ASN A 116 -13.33 4.77 -14.06
C ASN A 116 -12.35 3.87 -13.29
N LEU A 117 -11.71 4.41 -12.26
CA LEU A 117 -10.90 3.68 -11.29
C LEU A 117 -11.73 3.45 -10.01
N LYS A 118 -12.04 2.20 -9.71
CA LYS A 118 -12.94 1.83 -8.60
C LYS A 118 -12.18 1.83 -7.27
N THR A 119 -12.46 2.81 -6.42
CA THR A 119 -11.94 2.90 -5.04
C THR A 119 -12.88 3.71 -4.15
N SER A 120 -12.64 3.68 -2.85
CA SER A 120 -13.36 4.48 -1.84
C SER A 120 -12.38 5.15 -0.90
N GLY A 121 -12.82 6.22 -0.19
CA GLY A 121 -12.02 6.90 0.81
C GLY A 121 -11.46 5.94 1.86
N ASP A 122 -12.27 5.02 2.38
CA ASP A 122 -11.84 4.01 3.35
C ASP A 122 -10.77 3.07 2.79
N SER A 123 -10.88 2.67 1.52
CA SER A 123 -9.88 1.83 0.86
C SER A 123 -8.55 2.57 0.71
N ILE A 124 -8.61 3.87 0.41
CA ILE A 124 -7.44 4.73 0.30
C ILE A 124 -6.77 4.90 1.67
N ILE A 125 -7.53 5.14 2.73
CA ILE A 125 -7.00 5.21 4.10
C ILE A 125 -6.25 3.93 4.45
N ARG A 126 -6.83 2.75 4.16
CA ARG A 126 -6.16 1.46 4.41
C ARG A 126 -4.87 1.31 3.61
N LEU A 127 -4.83 1.75 2.36
CA LEU A 127 -3.62 1.74 1.54
C LEU A 127 -2.52 2.63 2.14
N LEU A 128 -2.86 3.86 2.51
CA LEU A 128 -1.93 4.81 3.14
C LEU A 128 -1.42 4.25 4.47
N THR A 129 -2.30 3.71 5.33
CA THR A 129 -1.92 3.11 6.60
C THR A 129 -0.95 1.94 6.39
N LYS A 130 -1.27 1.01 5.47
CA LYS A 130 -0.38 -0.10 5.14
C LYS A 130 1.00 0.37 4.66
N ARG A 131 1.05 1.44 3.87
CA ARG A 131 2.28 1.96 3.28
C ARG A 131 3.15 2.71 4.27
N TYR A 132 2.55 3.50 5.15
CA TYR A 132 3.27 4.46 5.99
C TYR A 132 3.44 4.02 7.46
N VAL A 133 2.60 3.13 7.98
CA VAL A 133 2.77 2.58 9.35
C VAL A 133 4.04 1.73 9.48
N ALA A 134 4.53 1.15 8.39
CA ALA A 134 5.74 0.34 8.38
C ALA A 134 7.05 1.16 8.19
N GLN A 135 6.98 2.49 8.14
CA GLN A 135 8.19 3.30 8.01
C GLN A 135 8.93 3.38 9.35
N PRO A 136 10.27 3.29 9.34
CA PRO A 136 11.05 3.46 10.57
C PRO A 136 10.84 4.86 11.14
N GLU A 137 10.94 4.99 12.48
CA GLU A 137 10.88 6.27 13.16
C GLU A 137 11.91 7.24 12.56
N VAL A 138 11.46 8.44 12.22
CA VAL A 138 12.35 9.49 11.71
C VAL A 138 13.20 9.97 12.88
N PRO A 139 14.54 9.95 12.81
CA PRO A 139 15.37 10.46 13.87
C PRO A 139 15.08 11.96 14.08
N CYS A 140 14.89 12.34 15.33
CA CYS A 140 14.61 13.72 15.72
C CYS A 140 15.92 14.50 15.79
N GLY A 141 15.96 15.68 15.18
CA GLY A 141 17.08 16.63 15.31
C GLY A 141 17.07 17.33 16.68
N SER A 142 18.13 18.12 16.94
CA SER A 142 18.29 18.87 18.19
C SER A 142 17.35 20.08 18.34
N ILE A 143 16.75 20.54 17.24
CA ILE A 143 15.83 21.67 17.22
C ILE A 143 14.52 21.20 16.60
N ILE A 144 13.43 21.36 17.32
CA ILE A 144 12.09 20.98 16.89
C ILE A 144 11.12 22.15 16.90
N GLY A 145 10.26 22.21 15.90
CA GLY A 145 9.07 23.05 15.89
C GLY A 145 7.88 22.25 16.44
N VAL A 146 7.01 22.93 17.18
CA VAL A 146 5.80 22.35 17.75
C VAL A 146 4.63 23.26 17.42
N ASP A 147 3.58 22.69 16.82
CA ASP A 147 2.36 23.44 16.51
C ASP A 147 1.13 22.58 16.80
N ASP A 148 -0.01 23.22 17.06
CA ASP A 148 -1.28 22.52 17.25
C ASP A 148 -2.18 22.67 16.01
N PHE A 149 -2.91 21.62 15.67
CA PHE A 149 -3.84 21.63 14.55
C PHE A 149 -5.15 20.93 14.89
N ALA A 150 -6.21 21.26 14.17
CA ALA A 150 -7.52 20.65 14.36
C ALA A 150 -7.77 19.53 13.34
N PHE A 151 -7.90 18.29 13.76
CA PHE A 151 -8.50 17.22 12.95
C PHE A 151 -9.96 17.54 12.61
N LYS A 152 -10.69 18.07 13.62
CA LYS A 152 -12.03 18.57 13.46
C LYS A 152 -12.19 19.82 14.32
N LYS A 153 -12.40 20.97 13.66
CA LYS A 153 -12.56 22.26 14.36
C LYS A 153 -13.57 22.14 15.51
N ARG A 154 -13.19 22.62 16.69
CA ARG A 154 -13.96 22.61 17.95
C ARG A 154 -14.18 21.23 18.58
N HIS A 155 -13.61 20.15 18.03
CA HIS A 155 -13.79 18.79 18.57
C HIS A 155 -12.49 18.10 18.88
N THR A 156 -11.65 17.85 17.86
CA THR A 156 -10.45 17.02 18.00
C THR A 156 -9.23 17.79 17.51
N TYR A 157 -8.21 17.86 18.32
CA TYR A 157 -6.95 18.52 18.04
C TYR A 157 -5.80 17.52 18.12
N GLY A 158 -4.70 17.83 17.46
CA GLY A 158 -3.44 17.13 17.57
C GLY A 158 -2.30 18.13 17.66
N THR A 159 -1.16 17.68 18.14
CA THR A 159 0.09 18.42 18.13
C THR A 159 1.03 17.78 17.13
N ILE A 160 1.57 18.58 16.20
CA ILE A 160 2.60 18.14 15.26
C ILE A 160 3.98 18.56 15.77
N ILE A 161 4.94 17.67 15.65
CA ILE A 161 6.35 17.92 15.96
C ILE A 161 7.12 17.82 14.65
N VAL A 162 7.89 18.84 14.32
CA VAL A 162 8.64 18.97 13.09
C VAL A 162 10.12 19.16 13.43
N ASP A 163 10.99 18.47 12.73
CA ASP A 163 12.42 18.71 12.76
C ASP A 163 12.74 19.99 11.95
N GLU A 164 13.29 20.99 12.61
CA GLU A 164 13.59 22.30 12.00
C GLU A 164 14.74 22.25 10.98
N ALA A 165 15.61 21.26 11.04
CA ALA A 165 16.71 21.13 10.08
C ALA A 165 16.25 20.51 8.75
N THR A 166 15.32 19.57 8.82
CA THR A 166 14.82 18.85 7.63
C THR A 166 13.45 19.31 7.17
N HIS A 167 12.75 20.10 8.00
CA HIS A 167 11.34 20.49 7.83
C HIS A 167 10.37 19.31 7.66
N LYS A 168 10.73 18.16 8.22
CA LYS A 168 9.91 16.95 8.15
C LYS A 168 9.16 16.72 9.46
N PRO A 169 7.89 16.28 9.40
CA PRO A 169 7.17 15.87 10.60
C PRO A 169 7.84 14.62 11.21
N VAL A 170 8.09 14.70 12.52
CA VAL A 170 8.70 13.64 13.32
C VAL A 170 7.63 12.87 14.09
N ALA A 171 6.63 13.57 14.62
CA ALA A 171 5.55 12.94 15.37
C ALA A 171 4.24 13.74 15.26
N ILE A 172 3.14 13.03 15.43
CA ILE A 172 1.81 13.59 15.64
C ILE A 172 1.29 13.03 16.96
N LEU A 173 0.94 13.92 17.89
CA LEU A 173 0.44 13.55 19.20
C LEU A 173 -1.06 13.84 19.28
N ASP A 174 -1.79 13.02 20.04
CA ASP A 174 -3.19 13.25 20.31
C ASP A 174 -3.37 14.40 21.31
N GLY A 175 -4.30 15.29 21.00
CA GLY A 175 -4.59 16.46 21.81
C GLY A 175 -3.58 17.61 21.63
N ARG A 176 -3.84 18.71 22.34
CA ARG A 176 -3.02 19.94 22.33
C ARG A 176 -2.57 20.37 23.73
N ASP A 177 -2.66 19.45 24.69
CA ASP A 177 -2.25 19.75 26.05
C ASP A 177 -0.74 19.52 26.24
N GLY A 178 -0.15 20.31 27.12
CA GLY A 178 1.29 20.26 27.40
C GLY A 178 1.74 18.93 28.05
N LYS A 179 0.82 18.09 28.53
CA LYS A 179 1.14 16.81 29.17
C LYS A 179 1.66 15.83 28.15
N THR A 180 0.92 15.65 27.05
CA THR A 180 1.30 14.72 25.96
C THR A 180 2.64 15.13 25.35
N LEU A 181 2.85 16.41 25.11
CA LEU A 181 4.13 16.94 24.63
C LEU A 181 5.27 16.64 25.61
N LYS A 182 5.05 16.89 26.92
CA LYS A 182 6.05 16.63 27.95
C LYS A 182 6.43 15.15 28.03
N GLU A 183 5.46 14.26 27.93
CA GLU A 183 5.69 12.81 27.91
C GLU A 183 6.52 12.40 26.69
N TRP A 184 6.19 12.93 25.50
CA TRP A 184 6.95 12.68 24.29
C TRP A 184 8.40 13.18 24.39
N LEU A 185 8.60 14.42 24.84
CA LEU A 185 9.94 15.00 25.04
C LEU A 185 10.77 14.21 26.05
N SER A 186 10.14 13.65 27.09
CA SER A 186 10.85 12.85 28.09
C SER A 186 11.37 11.52 27.55
N LYS A 187 10.67 10.93 26.55
CA LYS A 187 11.06 9.69 25.88
C LYS A 187 12.09 9.88 24.77
N ASN A 188 12.14 11.08 24.19
CA ASN A 188 13.01 11.44 23.06
C ASN A 188 14.08 12.47 23.46
N LYS A 189 14.64 12.34 24.67
CA LYS A 189 15.79 13.12 25.10
C LYS A 189 17.04 12.63 24.37
N HIS A 190 17.68 13.51 23.62
CA HIS A 190 19.01 13.36 23.06
C HIS A 190 20.01 14.17 23.85
#